data_db3718c40e9bba60de14bb53b53626bf
#
_entry.id   db3718c40e9bba60de14bb53b53626bf
#
_cell.length_a   1.000
_cell.length_b   1.000
_cell.length_c   1.000
_cell.angle_alpha   90.00
_cell.angle_beta   90.00
_cell.angle_gamma   90.00
#
_symmetry.space_group_name_H-M   'P 1'
#
loop_
_entity.id
_entity.type
_entity.pdbx_description
1 polymer ?
#
loop_
_entity_poly.entity_id
_entity_poly.type
_entity_poly.pdbx_seq_one_letter_code
_entity_poly.pdbx_strand_id
1 'polypeptide(L)'
;MTGEQRQRAARAFWSDPEAKADHLQAVMLIAQQKKFRPKTVNGLDLDRKARHLATLPSLPDTLAARVLVLYHLAEHRPMMGAFLDALGIAHENGLIEEEAVKPDPQKIGPAVDAVAKQFPADDVRLYLETLLCQDSDTWGALADTAALPLHR
;
A
#
# COMPACT_ATOMS: atom_id res chain seq x y z
N MET A 1 -0.87 -8.48 -5.68
CA MET A 1 -0.18 -7.32 -6.27
C MET A 1 0.46 -7.74 -7.58
N THR A 2 0.21 -7.00 -8.64
CA THR A 2 0.82 -7.25 -9.95
C THR A 2 2.29 -6.86 -9.97
N GLY A 3 3.06 -7.35 -10.98
CA GLY A 3 4.46 -6.96 -11.14
C GLY A 3 4.62 -5.46 -11.37
N GLU A 4 3.71 -4.86 -12.13
CA GLU A 4 3.70 -3.42 -12.36
C GLU A 4 3.44 -2.64 -11.07
N GLN A 5 2.47 -3.08 -10.26
CA GLN A 5 2.20 -2.47 -8.96
C GLN A 5 3.42 -2.56 -8.04
N ARG A 6 4.10 -3.69 -8.01
CA ARG A 6 5.32 -3.86 -7.21
C ARG A 6 6.40 -2.87 -7.61
N GLN A 7 6.62 -2.69 -8.91
CA GLN A 7 7.63 -1.75 -9.42
C GLN A 7 7.27 -0.31 -9.06
N ARG A 8 6.01 0.07 -9.23
CA ARG A 8 5.52 1.41 -8.88
C ARG A 8 5.57 1.67 -7.39
N ALA A 9 5.20 0.69 -6.58
CA ALA A 9 5.28 0.78 -5.12
C ALA A 9 6.73 0.95 -4.66
N ALA A 10 7.64 0.19 -5.23
CA ALA A 10 9.07 0.30 -4.91
C ALA A 10 9.63 1.67 -5.30
N ARG A 11 9.24 2.22 -6.46
CA ARG A 11 9.66 3.57 -6.85
C ARG A 11 9.14 4.62 -5.86
N ALA A 12 7.89 4.53 -5.45
CA ALA A 12 7.30 5.45 -4.48
C ALA A 12 8.06 5.39 -3.14
N PHE A 13 8.38 4.19 -2.68
CA PHE A 13 9.14 3.96 -1.47
C PHE A 13 10.53 4.62 -1.53
N TRP A 14 11.29 4.37 -2.60
CA TRP A 14 12.64 4.93 -2.75
C TRP A 14 12.64 6.43 -2.97
N SER A 15 11.55 6.98 -3.47
CA SER A 15 11.43 8.42 -3.75
C SER A 15 11.05 9.25 -2.53
N ASP A 16 10.62 8.63 -1.44
CA ASP A 16 10.19 9.34 -0.24
C ASP A 16 11.39 9.74 0.62
N PRO A 17 11.67 11.05 0.78
CA PRO A 17 12.83 11.50 1.56
C PRO A 17 12.67 11.28 3.06
N GLU A 18 11.46 11.04 3.55
CA GLU A 18 11.20 10.82 4.98
C GLU A 18 11.34 9.36 5.40
N ALA A 19 11.49 8.43 4.45
CA ALA A 19 11.59 7.01 4.72
C ALA A 19 13.05 6.52 4.83
N LYS A 20 13.99 7.34 5.27
CA LYS A 20 15.42 7.01 5.29
C LYS A 20 15.76 5.78 6.13
N ALA A 21 15.14 5.63 7.29
CA ALA A 21 15.37 4.45 8.14
C ALA A 21 14.89 3.18 7.45
N ASP A 22 13.75 3.25 6.78
CA ASP A 22 13.21 2.14 6.01
C ASP A 22 14.06 1.84 4.78
N HIS A 23 14.60 2.88 4.13
CA HIS A 23 15.53 2.72 3.01
C HIS A 23 16.77 1.95 3.44
N LEU A 24 17.33 2.25 4.60
CA LEU A 24 18.49 1.54 5.11
C LEU A 24 18.20 0.05 5.29
N GLN A 25 17.05 -0.28 5.87
CA GLN A 25 16.61 -1.67 6.02
C GLN A 25 16.50 -2.35 4.65
N ALA A 26 15.89 -1.70 3.67
CA ALA A 26 15.75 -2.23 2.32
C ALA A 26 17.10 -2.44 1.63
N VAL A 27 18.03 -1.50 1.79
CA VAL A 27 19.40 -1.63 1.27
C VAL A 27 20.07 -2.89 1.83
N MET A 28 19.96 -3.11 3.14
CA MET A 28 20.57 -4.28 3.77
C MET A 28 19.95 -5.59 3.28
N LEU A 29 18.64 -5.62 3.08
CA LEU A 29 17.93 -6.80 2.55
C LEU A 29 18.38 -7.11 1.12
N ILE A 30 18.45 -6.11 0.25
CA ILE A 30 18.89 -6.28 -1.14
C ILE A 30 20.34 -6.74 -1.17
N ALA A 31 21.20 -6.12 -0.37
CA ALA A 31 22.61 -6.49 -0.29
C ALA A 31 22.79 -7.96 0.11
N GLN A 32 22.01 -8.41 1.09
CA GLN A 32 22.04 -9.80 1.55
C GLN A 32 21.52 -10.78 0.48
N GLN A 33 20.38 -10.47 -0.13
CA GLN A 33 19.73 -11.36 -1.11
C GLN A 33 20.48 -11.44 -2.43
N LYS A 34 21.02 -10.32 -2.90
CA LYS A 34 21.69 -10.24 -4.20
C LYS A 34 23.20 -10.35 -4.08
N LYS A 35 23.72 -10.51 -2.87
CA LYS A 35 25.15 -10.57 -2.57
C LYS A 35 25.92 -9.32 -3.03
N PHE A 36 25.27 -8.17 -2.88
CA PHE A 36 25.88 -6.86 -3.11
C PHE A 36 26.41 -6.28 -1.82
N ARG A 37 27.34 -5.34 -1.92
CA ARG A 37 27.70 -4.47 -0.80
C ARG A 37 26.62 -3.40 -0.65
N PRO A 38 26.31 -2.96 0.60
CA PRO A 38 25.34 -1.87 0.78
C PRO A 38 25.66 -0.61 -0.02
N LYS A 39 26.93 -0.27 -0.14
CA LYS A 39 27.37 0.87 -0.94
C LYS A 39 26.99 0.71 -2.43
N THR A 40 27.07 -0.49 -2.97
CA THR A 40 26.66 -0.78 -4.34
C THR A 40 25.17 -0.52 -4.53
N VAL A 41 24.33 -0.96 -3.59
CA VAL A 41 22.87 -0.72 -3.64
C VAL A 41 22.59 0.77 -3.59
N ASN A 42 23.22 1.51 -2.68
CA ASN A 42 23.03 2.96 -2.56
C ASN A 42 23.43 3.72 -3.83
N GLY A 43 24.39 3.20 -4.60
CA GLY A 43 24.85 3.83 -5.84
C GLY A 43 23.98 3.54 -7.05
N LEU A 44 22.99 2.66 -6.95
CA LEU A 44 22.09 2.35 -8.07
C LEU A 44 21.13 3.50 -8.32
N ASP A 45 20.70 3.64 -9.59
CA ASP A 45 19.65 4.59 -9.93
C ASP A 45 18.29 4.13 -9.37
N LEU A 46 17.30 5.03 -9.41
CA LEU A 46 15.98 4.78 -8.86
C LEU A 46 15.31 3.55 -9.46
N ASP A 47 15.37 3.40 -10.78
CA ASP A 47 14.71 2.29 -11.47
C ASP A 47 15.31 0.93 -11.09
N ARG A 48 16.62 0.86 -10.93
CA ARG A 48 17.30 -0.36 -10.52
C ARG A 48 17.04 -0.70 -9.07
N LYS A 49 17.08 0.29 -8.18
CA LYS A 49 16.70 0.10 -6.77
C LYS A 49 15.27 -0.44 -6.66
N ALA A 50 14.35 0.18 -7.41
CA ALA A 50 12.95 -0.25 -7.41
C ALA A 50 12.81 -1.69 -7.90
N ARG A 51 13.51 -2.04 -8.96
CA ARG A 51 13.48 -3.40 -9.50
C ARG A 51 13.97 -4.43 -8.49
N HIS A 52 15.09 -4.14 -7.82
CA HIS A 52 15.63 -5.05 -6.81
C HIS A 52 14.67 -5.23 -5.64
N LEU A 53 14.05 -4.16 -5.15
CA LEU A 53 13.07 -4.26 -4.08
C LEU A 53 11.82 -5.03 -4.53
N ALA A 54 11.32 -4.74 -5.72
CA ALA A 54 10.12 -5.36 -6.27
C ALA A 54 10.28 -6.87 -6.52
N THR A 55 11.51 -7.33 -6.73
CA THR A 55 11.80 -8.73 -7.05
C THR A 55 12.29 -9.54 -5.85
N LEU A 56 12.38 -8.96 -4.65
CA LEU A 56 12.70 -9.72 -3.46
C LEU A 56 11.62 -10.77 -3.19
N PRO A 57 11.98 -12.00 -2.79
CA PRO A 57 11.01 -13.07 -2.56
C PRO A 57 10.07 -12.77 -1.39
N SER A 58 10.53 -12.03 -0.39
CA SER A 58 9.71 -11.61 0.73
C SER A 58 10.30 -10.37 1.41
N LEU A 59 9.43 -9.60 2.06
CA LEU A 59 9.81 -8.47 2.90
C LEU A 59 9.31 -8.70 4.32
N PRO A 60 10.02 -8.19 5.36
CA PRO A 60 9.44 -8.14 6.69
C PRO A 60 8.10 -7.40 6.68
N ASP A 61 7.14 -7.85 7.48
CA ASP A 61 5.77 -7.31 7.46
C ASP A 61 5.73 -5.80 7.67
N THR A 62 6.55 -5.27 8.57
CA THR A 62 6.60 -3.83 8.84
C THR A 62 7.10 -3.04 7.63
N LEU A 63 8.09 -3.56 6.93
CA LEU A 63 8.61 -2.91 5.72
C LEU A 63 7.61 -3.01 4.57
N ALA A 64 6.99 -4.16 4.39
CA ALA A 64 5.96 -4.36 3.36
C ALA A 64 4.79 -3.40 3.57
N ALA A 65 4.32 -3.24 4.80
CA ALA A 65 3.25 -2.31 5.13
C ALA A 65 3.66 -0.86 4.81
N ARG A 66 4.89 -0.49 5.14
CA ARG A 66 5.40 0.86 4.85
C ARG A 66 5.46 1.15 3.36
N VAL A 67 5.93 0.19 2.57
CA VAL A 67 5.98 0.31 1.10
C VAL A 67 4.57 0.52 0.54
N LEU A 68 3.58 -0.25 1.00
CA LEU A 68 2.20 -0.11 0.54
C LEU A 68 1.59 1.25 0.90
N VAL A 69 1.80 1.71 2.13
CA VAL A 69 1.29 3.02 2.57
C VAL A 69 1.88 4.13 1.70
N LEU A 70 3.19 4.13 1.49
CA LEU A 70 3.85 5.15 0.68
C LEU A 70 3.39 5.11 -0.77
N TYR A 71 3.14 3.92 -1.32
CA TYR A 71 2.61 3.76 -2.66
C TYR A 71 1.22 4.41 -2.79
N HIS A 72 0.32 4.08 -1.87
CA HIS A 72 -1.02 4.66 -1.89
C HIS A 72 -1.01 6.18 -1.73
N LEU A 73 -0.17 6.69 -0.84
CA LEU A 73 -0.03 8.14 -0.64
C LEU A 73 0.55 8.84 -1.87
N ALA A 74 1.41 8.18 -2.62
CA ALA A 74 2.02 8.75 -3.82
C ALA A 74 1.07 8.74 -5.02
N GLU A 75 0.28 7.69 -5.20
CA GLU A 75 -0.46 7.47 -6.45
C GLU A 75 -1.97 7.33 -6.30
N HIS A 76 -2.49 7.06 -5.09
CA HIS A 76 -3.89 6.66 -4.90
C HIS A 76 -4.70 7.58 -3.98
N ARG A 77 -4.24 8.79 -3.71
CA ARG A 77 -4.98 9.72 -2.83
C ARG A 77 -6.41 10.01 -3.29
N PRO A 78 -6.69 10.22 -4.59
CA PRO A 78 -8.08 10.40 -5.04
C PRO A 78 -8.98 9.21 -4.73
N MET A 79 -8.46 7.99 -4.92
CA MET A 79 -9.21 6.76 -4.62
C MET A 79 -9.45 6.61 -3.12
N MET A 80 -8.42 6.85 -2.31
CA MET A 80 -8.52 6.78 -0.85
C MET A 80 -9.55 7.79 -0.33
N GLY A 81 -9.46 9.03 -0.82
CA GLY A 81 -10.40 10.08 -0.45
C GLY A 81 -11.84 9.75 -0.85
N ALA A 82 -12.05 9.25 -2.07
CA ALA A 82 -13.37 8.87 -2.55
C ALA A 82 -13.99 7.76 -1.69
N PHE A 83 -13.21 6.77 -1.31
CA PHE A 83 -13.67 5.68 -0.45
C PHE A 83 -14.08 6.20 0.95
N LEU A 84 -13.22 7.01 1.57
CA LEU A 84 -13.49 7.56 2.89
C LEU A 84 -14.68 8.54 2.88
N ASP A 85 -14.82 9.34 1.82
CA ASP A 85 -15.98 10.22 1.65
C ASP A 85 -17.29 9.40 1.55
N ALA A 86 -17.27 8.29 0.82
CA ALA A 86 -18.43 7.43 0.69
C ALA A 86 -18.84 6.79 2.03
N LEU A 87 -17.88 6.60 2.93
CA LEU A 87 -18.13 6.11 4.29
C LEU A 87 -18.48 7.21 5.29
N GLY A 88 -18.33 8.48 4.91
CA GLY A 88 -18.53 9.59 5.81
C GLY A 88 -17.42 9.75 6.85
N ILE A 89 -16.24 9.25 6.58
CA ILE A 89 -15.08 9.31 7.47
C ILE A 89 -14.27 10.57 7.14
N ALA A 90 -13.96 11.37 8.15
CA ALA A 90 -13.12 12.56 7.99
C ALA A 90 -11.69 12.15 7.62
N HIS A 91 -11.13 12.79 6.61
CA HIS A 91 -9.77 12.53 6.16
C HIS A 91 -9.12 13.81 5.63
N GLU A 92 -7.80 13.80 5.58
CA GLU A 92 -7.02 14.84 4.90
C GLU A 92 -6.34 14.19 3.71
N ASN A 93 -6.87 14.44 2.53
CA ASN A 93 -6.30 13.96 1.26
C ASN A 93 -6.04 12.43 1.25
N GLY A 94 -7.01 11.68 1.76
CA GLY A 94 -6.97 10.21 1.83
C GLY A 94 -6.41 9.64 3.11
N LEU A 95 -5.91 10.46 4.04
CA LEU A 95 -5.43 10.02 5.34
C LEU A 95 -6.51 10.25 6.40
N ILE A 96 -6.82 9.20 7.15
CA ILE A 96 -7.81 9.27 8.22
C ILE A 96 -7.26 10.13 9.35
N GLU A 97 -8.04 11.14 9.78
CA GLU A 97 -7.62 12.08 10.80
C GLU A 97 -7.86 11.58 12.23
N GLU A 98 -8.84 10.69 12.42
CA GLU A 98 -9.23 10.20 13.74
C GLU A 98 -8.58 8.85 14.05
N GLU A 99 -8.11 8.64 15.29
CA GLU A 99 -7.46 7.41 15.69
C GLU A 99 -8.41 6.23 15.82
N ALA A 100 -9.64 6.45 16.25
CA ALA A 100 -10.62 5.40 16.55
C ALA A 100 -11.80 5.44 15.58
N VAL A 101 -11.53 5.27 14.30
CA VAL A 101 -12.57 5.26 13.27
C VAL A 101 -13.25 3.90 13.22
N LYS A 102 -14.58 3.92 13.23
CA LYS A 102 -15.41 2.72 13.04
C LYS A 102 -16.35 2.95 11.86
N PRO A 103 -16.04 2.39 10.69
CA PRO A 103 -16.94 2.51 9.55
C PRO A 103 -18.25 1.77 9.80
N ASP A 104 -19.35 2.32 9.29
CA ASP A 104 -20.64 1.65 9.34
C ASP A 104 -20.59 0.42 8.41
N PRO A 105 -20.76 -0.81 8.93
CA PRO A 105 -20.69 -2.01 8.08
C PRO A 105 -21.67 -1.99 6.92
N GLN A 106 -22.83 -1.32 7.07
CA GLN A 106 -23.83 -1.23 6.00
C GLN A 106 -23.39 -0.31 4.86
N LYS A 107 -22.46 0.60 5.12
CA LYS A 107 -21.94 1.54 4.11
C LYS A 107 -20.72 1.00 3.37
N ILE A 108 -20.05 -0.02 3.90
CA ILE A 108 -18.82 -0.55 3.32
C ILE A 108 -19.06 -1.11 1.91
N GLY A 109 -20.06 -1.96 1.73
CA GLY A 109 -20.39 -2.55 0.44
C GLY A 109 -20.64 -1.48 -0.63
N PRO A 110 -21.57 -0.54 -0.41
CA PRO A 110 -21.81 0.55 -1.36
C PRO A 110 -20.59 1.43 -1.63
N ALA A 111 -19.76 1.70 -0.61
CA ALA A 111 -18.53 2.47 -0.79
C ALA A 111 -17.52 1.75 -1.68
N VAL A 112 -17.35 0.44 -1.48
CA VAL A 112 -16.49 -0.40 -2.31
C VAL A 112 -16.98 -0.39 -3.76
N ASP A 113 -18.28 -0.56 -3.98
CA ASP A 113 -18.88 -0.53 -5.32
C ASP A 113 -18.67 0.81 -6.02
N ALA A 114 -18.79 1.91 -5.27
CA ALA A 114 -18.59 3.25 -5.82
C ALA A 114 -17.15 3.47 -6.31
N VAL A 115 -16.14 3.08 -5.52
CA VAL A 115 -14.75 3.23 -5.96
C VAL A 115 -14.36 2.23 -7.04
N ALA A 116 -14.95 1.04 -7.04
CA ALA A 116 -14.70 0.04 -8.06
C ALA A 116 -15.15 0.48 -9.45
N LYS A 117 -16.13 1.39 -9.53
CA LYS A 117 -16.59 1.96 -10.79
C LYS A 117 -15.73 3.10 -11.31
N GLN A 118 -14.96 3.75 -10.42
CA GLN A 118 -14.21 4.96 -10.76
C GLN A 118 -12.71 4.71 -10.94
N PHE A 119 -12.17 3.64 -10.38
CA PHE A 119 -10.73 3.39 -10.34
C PHE A 119 -10.42 1.97 -10.82
N PRO A 120 -9.15 1.70 -11.24
CA PRO A 120 -8.77 0.37 -11.70
C PRO A 120 -8.97 -0.69 -10.61
N ALA A 121 -9.49 -1.84 -11.02
CA ALA A 121 -9.85 -2.94 -10.10
C ALA A 121 -8.65 -3.42 -9.26
N ASP A 122 -7.47 -3.55 -9.87
CA ASP A 122 -6.26 -3.99 -9.15
C ASP A 122 -5.84 -3.00 -8.07
N ASP A 123 -5.97 -1.70 -8.34
CA ASP A 123 -5.62 -0.65 -7.37
C ASP A 123 -6.63 -0.61 -6.22
N VAL A 124 -7.91 -0.71 -6.52
CA VAL A 124 -8.97 -0.79 -5.50
C VAL A 124 -8.74 -1.97 -4.60
N ARG A 125 -8.52 -3.14 -5.17
CA ARG A 125 -8.27 -4.37 -4.42
C ARG A 125 -7.07 -4.23 -3.51
N LEU A 126 -5.96 -3.70 -4.02
CA LEU A 126 -4.74 -3.53 -3.23
C LEU A 126 -4.96 -2.59 -2.04
N TYR A 127 -5.67 -1.49 -2.26
CA TYR A 127 -5.99 -0.56 -1.18
C TYR A 127 -6.85 -1.21 -0.09
N LEU A 128 -7.90 -1.94 -0.49
CA LEU A 128 -8.77 -2.61 0.48
C LEU A 128 -8.03 -3.70 1.25
N GLU A 129 -7.15 -4.46 0.58
CA GLU A 129 -6.30 -5.43 1.25
C GLU A 129 -5.35 -4.77 2.24
N THR A 130 -4.82 -3.59 1.90
CA THR A 130 -3.94 -2.83 2.79
C THR A 130 -4.68 -2.42 4.06
N LEU A 131 -5.90 -1.88 3.94
CA LEU A 131 -6.72 -1.52 5.09
C LEU A 131 -7.00 -2.74 5.98
N LEU A 132 -7.36 -3.84 5.38
CA LEU A 132 -7.69 -5.07 6.11
C LEU A 132 -6.47 -5.62 6.87
N CYS A 133 -5.29 -5.56 6.25
CA CYS A 133 -4.04 -6.00 6.90
C CYS A 133 -3.60 -5.08 8.03
N GLN A 134 -3.86 -3.78 7.92
CA GLN A 134 -3.47 -2.80 8.95
C GLN A 134 -4.35 -2.89 10.19
N ASP A 135 -5.64 -3.11 10.01
CA ASP A 135 -6.59 -3.17 11.13
C ASP A 135 -7.78 -4.05 10.74
N SER A 136 -7.63 -5.35 10.92
CA SER A 136 -8.67 -6.31 10.58
C SER A 136 -9.91 -6.18 11.45
N ASP A 137 -9.79 -5.65 12.67
CA ASP A 137 -10.95 -5.44 13.53
C ASP A 137 -11.85 -4.32 12.99
N THR A 138 -11.25 -3.23 12.55
CA THR A 138 -11.98 -2.09 11.97
C THR A 138 -12.53 -2.42 10.58
N TRP A 139 -11.74 -3.09 9.74
CA TRP A 139 -12.04 -3.28 8.33
C TRP A 139 -12.48 -4.70 7.95
N GLY A 140 -12.80 -5.53 8.96
CA GLY A 140 -13.14 -6.94 8.73
C GLY A 140 -14.26 -7.17 7.71
N ALA A 141 -15.24 -6.28 7.65
CA ALA A 141 -16.35 -6.40 6.70
C ALA A 141 -15.91 -6.28 5.22
N LEU A 142 -14.70 -5.74 4.95
CA LEU A 142 -14.16 -5.68 3.58
C LEU A 142 -13.93 -7.09 3.00
N ALA A 143 -13.64 -8.07 3.84
CA ALA A 143 -13.42 -9.45 3.39
C ALA A 143 -14.67 -10.07 2.75
N ASP A 144 -15.84 -9.56 3.07
CA ASP A 144 -17.12 -10.05 2.53
C ASP A 144 -17.54 -9.34 1.24
N THR A 145 -16.76 -8.36 0.77
CA THR A 145 -17.10 -7.61 -0.44
C THR A 145 -16.67 -8.36 -1.70
N ALA A 146 -17.35 -8.07 -2.80
CA ALA A 146 -17.03 -8.68 -4.10
C ALA A 146 -15.65 -8.30 -4.62
N ALA A 147 -15.07 -7.18 -4.16
CA ALA A 147 -13.75 -6.73 -4.57
C ALA A 147 -12.62 -7.60 -3.98
N LEU A 148 -12.90 -8.37 -2.91
CA LEU A 148 -11.91 -9.24 -2.23
C LEU A 148 -12.37 -10.71 -2.16
N PRO A 149 -12.69 -11.36 -3.30
CA PRO A 149 -13.26 -12.71 -3.28
C PRO A 149 -12.31 -13.77 -2.74
N LEU A 150 -11.01 -13.51 -2.74
CA LEU A 150 -9.99 -14.49 -2.33
C LEU A 150 -9.79 -14.59 -0.82
N HIS A 151 -10.43 -13.72 -0.05
CA HIS A 151 -10.35 -13.72 1.43
C HIS A 151 -11.48 -14.52 2.08
N ARG A 152 -12.18 -15.27 1.30
CA ARG A 152 -13.25 -16.14 1.76
C ARG A 152 -12.73 -17.53 2.09
#